data_e6468a7dc7beff24e3ab6da80684af68
#
_entry.id   e6468a7dc7beff24e3ab6da80684af68
#
_cell.length_a   1.000
_cell.length_b   1.000
_cell.length_c   1.000
_cell.angle_alpha   90.00
_cell.angle_beta   90.00
_cell.angle_gamma   90.00
#
_symmetry.space_group_name_H-M   'P 1'
#
loop_
_entity.id
_entity.type
_entity.pdbx_description
1 polymer ?
#
loop_
_entity_poly.entity_id
_entity_poly.type
_entity_poly.pdbx_seq_one_letter_code
_entity_poly.pdbx_strand_id
1 'polypeptide(L)'
;MEKGKIRINTENIFPIIKKAVYSDHEIFLRELVSNSVDAISKRRMVSIAGECENNESPQVNILIDREKNTLTISDNGIGMCDEEIKKYINQVAFSSAEEFLEKYKKDNDEFIGHFGLGFYSSFMVSDKVEIITKSAVNSDKAFRWSCDGSPSFTLDACEKKDIGTDVILHLLDAVSYTHLTLPTR
;
A
#
# COMPACT_ATOMS: atom_id res chain seq x y z
N MET A 1 -40.88 14.44 5.19
CA MET A 1 -39.42 14.48 5.46
C MET A 1 -38.81 13.29 4.75
N GLU A 2 -38.14 13.51 3.62
CA GLU A 2 -37.57 12.43 2.80
C GLU A 2 -36.18 12.11 3.35
N LYS A 3 -35.90 10.84 3.61
CA LYS A 3 -34.57 10.34 4.04
C LYS A 3 -34.01 9.46 2.95
N GLY A 4 -32.87 9.85 2.41
CA GLY A 4 -32.13 9.06 1.41
C GLY A 4 -30.69 8.74 1.88
N LYS A 5 -30.05 7.76 1.23
CA LYS A 5 -28.63 7.47 1.43
C LYS A 5 -27.84 8.08 0.28
N ILE A 6 -26.74 8.76 0.59
CA ILE A 6 -25.77 9.20 -0.41
C ILE A 6 -25.08 7.96 -0.96
N ARG A 7 -25.02 7.81 -2.29
CA ARG A 7 -24.28 6.74 -2.96
C ARG A 7 -23.03 7.33 -3.61
N ILE A 8 -21.91 6.67 -3.43
CA ILE A 8 -20.64 7.03 -4.08
C ILE A 8 -20.52 6.16 -5.33
N ASN A 9 -20.36 6.80 -6.50
CA ASN A 9 -20.05 6.09 -7.73
C ASN A 9 -18.53 5.91 -7.83
N THR A 10 -18.06 4.67 -7.71
CA THR A 10 -16.64 4.32 -7.73
C THR A 10 -15.96 4.59 -9.08
N GLU A 11 -16.69 4.61 -10.20
CA GLU A 11 -16.16 4.93 -11.53
C GLU A 11 -15.54 6.33 -11.62
N ASN A 12 -16.03 7.27 -10.79
CA ASN A 12 -15.56 8.66 -10.77
C ASN A 12 -14.56 8.96 -9.63
N ILE A 13 -14.23 7.99 -8.78
CA ILE A 13 -13.41 8.25 -7.59
C ILE A 13 -11.95 8.47 -7.96
N PHE A 14 -11.39 7.70 -8.90
CA PHE A 14 -10.01 7.83 -9.34
C PHE A 14 -9.69 9.20 -9.98
N PRO A 15 -10.52 9.73 -10.90
CA PRO A 15 -10.35 11.09 -11.42
C PRO A 15 -10.44 12.17 -10.33
N ILE A 16 -11.27 11.96 -9.30
CA ILE A 16 -11.42 12.90 -8.19
C ILE A 16 -10.17 12.87 -7.31
N ILE A 17 -9.66 11.68 -6.96
CA ILE A 17 -8.43 11.51 -6.20
C ILE A 17 -7.26 12.16 -6.97
N LYS A 18 -7.13 11.88 -8.27
CA LYS A 18 -6.09 12.51 -9.11
C LYS A 18 -6.15 14.04 -9.13
N LYS A 19 -7.33 14.65 -9.07
CA LYS A 19 -7.52 16.08 -9.23
C LYS A 19 -7.62 16.88 -7.94
N ALA A 20 -8.19 16.33 -6.89
CA ALA A 20 -8.67 17.10 -5.74
C ALA A 20 -7.86 16.88 -4.45
N VAL A 21 -7.20 15.75 -4.29
CA VAL A 21 -6.61 15.39 -2.99
C VAL A 21 -5.18 15.88 -2.84
N TYR A 22 -4.44 16.06 -3.95
CA TYR A 22 -3.01 16.30 -3.84
C TYR A 22 -2.51 17.37 -4.82
N SER A 23 -2.17 18.52 -4.28
CA SER A 23 -1.42 19.56 -4.98
C SER A 23 0.10 19.29 -5.01
N ASP A 24 0.57 18.29 -4.25
CA ASP A 24 1.98 17.95 -4.08
C ASP A 24 2.23 16.51 -4.53
N HIS A 25 3.03 16.36 -5.58
CA HIS A 25 3.36 15.05 -6.16
C HIS A 25 4.22 14.17 -5.24
N GLU A 26 4.88 14.72 -4.24
CA GLU A 26 5.74 13.96 -3.32
C GLU A 26 4.94 13.21 -2.25
N ILE A 27 3.67 13.54 -2.07
CA ILE A 27 2.80 12.91 -1.07
C ILE A 27 2.72 11.40 -1.25
N PHE A 28 2.68 10.89 -2.51
CA PHE A 28 2.57 9.45 -2.74
C PHE A 28 3.70 8.65 -2.09
N LEU A 29 4.93 9.16 -2.17
CA LEU A 29 6.09 8.47 -1.60
C LEU A 29 6.00 8.43 -0.08
N ARG A 30 5.64 9.54 0.54
CA ARG A 30 5.44 9.61 2.00
C ARG A 30 4.35 8.64 2.47
N GLU A 31 3.23 8.59 1.76
CA GLU A 31 2.12 7.70 2.11
C GLU A 31 2.51 6.22 1.97
N LEU A 32 3.20 5.84 0.90
CA LEU A 32 3.64 4.45 0.70
C LEU A 32 4.71 4.04 1.73
N VAL A 33 5.65 4.91 2.05
CA VAL A 33 6.65 4.65 3.10
C VAL A 33 5.97 4.55 4.47
N SER A 34 5.00 5.42 4.78
CA SER A 34 4.23 5.35 6.03
C SER A 34 3.48 4.03 6.15
N ASN A 35 2.83 3.57 5.07
CA ASN A 35 2.16 2.28 5.04
C ASN A 35 3.14 1.11 5.28
N SER A 36 4.36 1.19 4.74
CA SER A 36 5.42 0.20 4.97
C SER A 36 5.87 0.17 6.44
N VAL A 37 6.04 1.35 7.06
CA VAL A 37 6.38 1.47 8.49
C VAL A 37 5.26 0.91 9.38
N ASP A 38 4.01 1.20 9.05
CA ASP A 38 2.85 0.64 9.77
C ASP A 38 2.76 -0.88 9.62
N ALA A 39 3.05 -1.43 8.44
CA ALA A 39 3.10 -2.87 8.20
C ALA A 39 4.20 -3.56 9.04
N ILE A 40 5.36 -2.93 9.17
CA ILE A 40 6.45 -3.41 10.04
C ILE A 40 6.03 -3.37 11.52
N SER A 41 5.41 -2.28 11.95
CA SER A 41 4.90 -2.13 13.32
C SER A 41 3.85 -3.20 13.64
N LYS A 42 2.93 -3.48 12.72
CA LYS A 42 1.94 -4.54 12.83
C LYS A 42 2.59 -5.93 12.97
N ARG A 43 3.59 -6.25 12.12
CA ARG A 43 4.33 -7.52 12.23
C ARG A 43 4.97 -7.69 13.59
N ARG A 44 5.58 -6.63 14.12
CA ARG A 44 6.18 -6.64 15.46
C ARG A 44 5.14 -6.95 16.55
N MET A 45 3.96 -6.32 16.49
CA MET A 45 2.89 -6.56 17.49
C MET A 45 2.39 -8.00 17.43
N VAL A 46 2.14 -8.53 16.23
CA VAL A 46 1.68 -9.90 16.01
C VAL A 46 2.74 -10.92 16.48
N SER A 47 4.03 -10.62 16.26
CA SER A 47 5.13 -11.44 16.75
C SER A 47 5.21 -11.45 18.28
N ILE A 48 5.00 -10.31 18.94
CA ILE A 48 4.94 -10.23 20.40
C ILE A 48 3.75 -11.05 20.95
N ALA A 49 2.64 -11.11 20.20
CA ALA A 49 1.50 -11.95 20.51
C ALA A 49 1.75 -13.47 20.26
N GLY A 50 2.88 -13.83 19.62
CA GLY A 50 3.24 -15.21 19.30
C GLY A 50 2.56 -15.78 18.07
N GLU A 51 1.94 -14.95 17.22
CA GLU A 51 1.19 -15.38 16.04
C GLU A 51 2.07 -15.46 14.77
N CYS A 52 3.29 -14.91 14.79
CA CYS A 52 4.27 -15.03 13.70
C CYS A 52 5.71 -14.92 14.20
N GLU A 53 6.66 -15.33 13.36
CA GLU A 53 8.09 -15.19 13.66
C GLU A 53 8.56 -13.74 13.44
N ASN A 54 9.40 -13.28 14.36
CA ASN A 54 10.07 -11.97 14.27
C ASN A 54 11.58 -12.19 14.22
N ASN A 55 12.12 -12.29 13.04
CA ASN A 55 13.52 -12.69 12.89
C ASN A 55 14.37 -11.72 12.08
N GLU A 56 13.84 -10.58 11.68
CA GLU A 56 14.60 -9.67 10.82
C GLU A 56 14.56 -8.23 11.32
N SER A 57 15.64 -7.50 11.03
CA SER A 57 15.67 -6.06 11.23
C SER A 57 14.61 -5.39 10.35
N PRO A 58 13.83 -4.43 10.88
CA PRO A 58 12.88 -3.65 10.10
C PRO A 58 13.55 -3.00 8.88
N GLN A 59 12.98 -3.18 7.69
CA GLN A 59 13.53 -2.63 6.46
C GLN A 59 12.43 -2.10 5.54
N VAL A 60 12.68 -0.92 4.98
CA VAL A 60 11.96 -0.37 3.83
C VAL A 60 12.99 -0.03 2.78
N ASN A 61 12.86 -0.63 1.60
CA ASN A 61 13.77 -0.41 0.47
C ASN A 61 13.03 0.31 -0.64
N ILE A 62 13.68 1.29 -1.25
CA ILE A 62 13.17 2.04 -2.40
C ILE A 62 14.13 1.78 -3.57
N LEU A 63 13.60 1.21 -4.65
CA LEU A 63 14.36 0.87 -5.85
C LEU A 63 13.76 1.58 -7.06
N ILE A 64 14.61 2.26 -7.82
CA ILE A 64 14.25 2.88 -9.10
C ILE A 64 14.91 2.06 -10.21
N ASP A 65 14.09 1.47 -11.08
CA ASP A 65 14.54 0.81 -12.30
C ASP A 65 14.20 1.71 -13.49
N ARG A 66 15.24 2.36 -14.03
CA ARG A 66 15.09 3.30 -15.14
C ARG A 66 14.80 2.61 -16.48
N GLU A 67 15.24 1.37 -16.66
CA GLU A 67 15.01 0.61 -17.90
C GLU A 67 13.55 0.18 -18.00
N LYS A 68 12.97 -0.23 -16.87
CA LYS A 68 11.55 -0.63 -16.77
C LYS A 68 10.62 0.53 -16.46
N ASN A 69 11.17 1.72 -16.21
CA ASN A 69 10.45 2.89 -15.75
C ASN A 69 9.58 2.61 -14.51
N THR A 70 10.14 1.92 -13.51
CA THR A 70 9.43 1.54 -12.30
C THR A 70 10.08 2.09 -11.03
N LEU A 71 9.23 2.41 -10.06
CA LEU A 71 9.61 2.67 -8.67
C LEU A 71 9.02 1.57 -7.81
N THR A 72 9.86 0.88 -7.05
CA THR A 72 9.43 -0.18 -6.12
C THR A 72 9.70 0.24 -4.70
N ILE A 73 8.69 0.15 -3.84
CA ILE A 73 8.80 0.29 -2.39
C ILE A 73 8.55 -1.09 -1.79
N SER A 74 9.57 -1.64 -1.10
CA SER A 74 9.53 -2.97 -0.50
C SER A 74 9.67 -2.86 1.01
N ASP A 75 8.83 -3.57 1.75
CA ASP A 75 8.93 -3.72 3.19
C ASP A 75 8.98 -5.20 3.61
N ASN A 76 9.54 -5.46 4.78
CA ASN A 76 9.48 -6.75 5.45
C ASN A 76 8.45 -6.77 6.60
N GLY A 77 7.35 -6.03 6.42
CA GLY A 77 6.25 -5.96 7.36
C GLY A 77 5.38 -7.21 7.40
N ILE A 78 4.17 -7.07 7.91
CA ILE A 78 3.22 -8.18 8.12
C ILE A 78 2.76 -8.84 6.81
N GLY A 79 2.83 -8.12 5.66
CA GLY A 79 2.26 -8.57 4.39
C GLY A 79 0.74 -8.72 4.44
N MET A 80 0.15 -9.32 3.39
CA MET A 80 -1.30 -9.50 3.27
C MET A 80 -1.62 -10.85 2.62
N CYS A 81 -2.71 -11.50 3.07
CA CYS A 81 -3.38 -12.57 2.33
C CYS A 81 -4.38 -12.00 1.31
N ASP A 82 -5.02 -12.85 0.52
CA ASP A 82 -5.97 -12.43 -0.52
C ASP A 82 -7.23 -11.76 0.03
N GLU A 83 -7.73 -12.20 1.18
CA GLU A 83 -8.87 -11.57 1.84
C GLU A 83 -8.53 -10.17 2.35
N GLU A 84 -7.33 -10.00 2.90
CA GLU A 84 -6.83 -8.70 3.36
C GLU A 84 -6.61 -7.73 2.20
N ILE A 85 -6.10 -8.21 1.06
CA ILE A 85 -5.98 -7.39 -0.16
C ILE A 85 -7.38 -6.91 -0.61
N LYS A 86 -8.35 -7.82 -0.69
CA LYS A 86 -9.73 -7.48 -1.06
C LYS A 86 -10.36 -6.48 -0.10
N LYS A 87 -10.04 -6.56 1.18
CA LYS A 87 -10.59 -5.71 2.23
C LYS A 87 -9.92 -4.34 2.29
N TYR A 88 -8.58 -4.29 2.25
CA TYR A 88 -7.81 -3.07 2.54
C TYR A 88 -7.35 -2.32 1.30
N ILE A 89 -7.17 -3.03 0.18
CA ILE A 89 -6.75 -2.41 -1.08
C ILE A 89 -7.94 -2.10 -1.97
N ASN A 90 -8.96 -2.97 -2.04
CA ASN A 90 -10.09 -2.79 -2.95
C ASN A 90 -11.24 -1.94 -2.35
N GLN A 91 -11.17 -1.57 -1.08
CA GLN A 91 -12.15 -0.68 -0.45
C GLN A 91 -11.53 0.70 -0.21
N VAL A 92 -11.90 1.65 -1.04
CA VAL A 92 -11.45 3.04 -0.91
C VAL A 92 -11.92 3.64 0.41
N ALA A 93 -11.01 4.35 1.10
CA ALA A 93 -11.25 4.94 2.42
C ALA A 93 -11.52 3.93 3.56
N PHE A 94 -11.05 2.69 3.41
CA PHE A 94 -11.06 1.72 4.50
C PHE A 94 -9.64 1.56 5.06
N SER A 95 -9.47 1.84 6.36
CA SER A 95 -8.18 1.68 7.04
C SER A 95 -8.18 0.42 7.91
N SER A 96 -7.13 -0.39 7.80
CA SER A 96 -6.91 -1.54 8.67
C SER A 96 -6.40 -1.15 10.07
N ALA A 97 -6.10 0.13 10.30
CA ALA A 97 -5.47 0.60 11.53
C ALA A 97 -6.42 0.43 12.74
N GLU A 98 -7.68 0.84 12.61
CA GLU A 98 -8.66 0.76 13.71
C GLU A 98 -8.93 -0.68 14.12
N GLU A 99 -9.21 -1.58 13.17
CA GLU A 99 -9.46 -2.99 13.43
C GLU A 99 -8.26 -3.70 14.08
N PHE A 100 -7.06 -3.35 13.62
CA PHE A 100 -5.84 -3.91 14.16
C PHE A 100 -5.60 -3.44 15.60
N LEU A 101 -5.81 -2.15 15.89
CA LEU A 101 -5.71 -1.60 17.23
C LEU A 101 -6.71 -2.23 18.21
N GLU A 102 -7.94 -2.48 17.78
CA GLU A 102 -8.94 -3.16 18.62
C GLU A 102 -8.49 -4.57 19.04
N LYS A 103 -7.81 -5.30 18.13
CA LYS A 103 -7.35 -6.67 18.40
C LYS A 103 -6.06 -6.74 19.25
N TYR A 104 -5.13 -5.80 19.07
CA TYR A 104 -3.77 -5.91 19.62
C TYR A 104 -3.37 -4.75 20.54
N LYS A 105 -4.27 -3.84 20.92
CA LYS A 105 -3.96 -2.61 21.65
C LYS A 105 -3.28 -2.88 22.98
N LYS A 106 -2.02 -2.45 23.08
CA LYS A 106 -1.35 -2.06 24.32
C LYS A 106 -1.08 -0.56 24.24
N ASP A 107 -1.29 0.15 25.35
CA ASP A 107 -1.20 1.61 25.45
C ASP A 107 -0.02 2.23 24.68
N ASN A 108 -0.30 3.27 23.86
CA ASN A 108 0.62 4.15 23.13
C ASN A 108 1.11 3.73 21.73
N ASP A 109 0.51 2.77 21.04
CA ASP A 109 0.87 2.52 19.64
C ASP A 109 -0.01 3.37 18.71
N GLU A 110 0.62 4.33 18.00
CA GLU A 110 -0.01 5.15 16.98
C GLU A 110 0.41 4.65 15.59
N PHE A 111 -0.56 4.41 14.71
CA PHE A 111 -0.31 4.20 13.29
C PHE A 111 -0.38 5.54 12.54
N ILE A 112 0.46 5.67 11.50
CA ILE A 112 0.58 6.90 10.72
C ILE A 112 -0.58 7.00 9.71
N GLY A 113 -1.03 5.86 9.14
CA GLY A 113 -2.06 5.79 8.11
C GLY A 113 -3.47 5.61 8.65
N HIS A 114 -4.26 6.69 8.71
CA HIS A 114 -5.63 6.64 9.26
C HIS A 114 -6.75 6.64 8.22
N PHE A 115 -6.49 7.06 6.98
CA PHE A 115 -7.58 7.40 6.04
C PHE A 115 -7.87 6.37 4.95
N GLY A 116 -7.04 5.34 4.77
CA GLY A 116 -7.23 4.33 3.70
C GLY A 116 -7.20 4.89 2.27
N LEU A 117 -6.70 6.11 2.09
CA LEU A 117 -6.59 6.79 0.79
C LEU A 117 -5.14 6.89 0.30
N GLY A 118 -4.17 6.75 1.20
CA GLY A 118 -2.76 6.98 0.91
C GLY A 118 -2.21 6.11 -0.23
N PHE A 119 -2.61 4.83 -0.27
CA PHE A 119 -2.22 3.92 -1.33
C PHE A 119 -2.64 4.42 -2.73
N TYR A 120 -3.83 5.01 -2.86
CA TYR A 120 -4.36 5.48 -4.14
C TYR A 120 -3.63 6.71 -4.69
N SER A 121 -2.82 7.40 -3.86
CA SER A 121 -1.96 8.48 -4.33
C SER A 121 -0.91 8.00 -5.33
N SER A 122 -0.56 6.71 -5.33
CA SER A 122 0.33 6.07 -6.30
C SER A 122 -0.13 6.26 -7.76
N PHE A 123 -1.44 6.32 -8.02
CA PHE A 123 -2.00 6.56 -9.36
C PHE A 123 -1.87 8.00 -9.86
N MET A 124 -1.30 8.91 -9.05
CA MET A 124 -0.96 10.26 -9.52
C MET A 124 0.30 10.25 -10.38
N VAL A 125 1.21 9.31 -10.13
CA VAL A 125 2.54 9.24 -10.75
C VAL A 125 2.73 8.00 -11.60
N SER A 126 1.76 7.08 -11.62
CA SER A 126 1.82 5.82 -12.36
C SER A 126 0.55 5.55 -13.15
N ASP A 127 0.69 4.85 -14.25
CA ASP A 127 -0.42 4.34 -15.07
C ASP A 127 -0.83 2.93 -14.65
N LYS A 128 0.05 2.21 -13.94
CA LYS A 128 -0.20 0.89 -13.40
C LYS A 128 0.48 0.73 -12.05
N VAL A 129 -0.21 0.08 -11.12
CA VAL A 129 0.32 -0.30 -9.80
C VAL A 129 0.20 -1.80 -9.62
N GLU A 130 1.28 -2.43 -9.16
CA GLU A 130 1.29 -3.84 -8.75
C GLU A 130 1.66 -3.95 -7.27
N ILE A 131 1.04 -4.89 -6.57
CA ILE A 131 1.41 -5.27 -5.21
C ILE A 131 1.77 -6.76 -5.26
N ILE A 132 2.96 -7.11 -4.76
CA ILE A 132 3.36 -8.50 -4.54
C ILE A 132 3.55 -8.65 -3.03
N THR A 133 2.76 -9.51 -2.41
CA THR A 133 2.73 -9.59 -0.95
C THR A 133 2.61 -11.02 -0.45
N LYS A 134 3.22 -11.28 0.73
CA LYS A 134 3.17 -12.55 1.44
C LYS A 134 2.95 -12.27 2.93
N SER A 135 1.86 -12.81 3.48
CA SER A 135 1.48 -12.59 4.88
C SER A 135 2.42 -13.32 5.84
N ALA A 136 2.73 -12.70 6.98
CA ALA A 136 3.48 -13.32 8.08
C ALA A 136 2.63 -14.33 8.86
N VAL A 137 1.31 -14.16 8.86
CA VAL A 137 0.36 -15.01 9.61
C VAL A 137 -0.15 -16.16 8.75
N ASN A 138 -0.48 -15.85 7.47
CA ASN A 138 -1.00 -16.83 6.51
C ASN A 138 0.01 -17.00 5.35
N SER A 139 1.19 -17.56 5.68
CA SER A 139 2.38 -17.56 4.82
C SER A 139 2.41 -18.63 3.72
N ASP A 140 1.35 -19.43 3.56
CA ASP A 140 1.32 -20.54 2.59
C ASP A 140 1.43 -20.07 1.13
N LYS A 141 0.88 -18.91 0.84
CA LYS A 141 0.83 -18.35 -0.52
C LYS A 141 1.18 -16.86 -0.52
N ALA A 142 1.79 -16.45 -1.61
CA ALA A 142 1.93 -15.04 -1.95
C ALA A 142 0.95 -14.68 -3.05
N PHE A 143 0.61 -13.39 -3.13
CA PHE A 143 -0.36 -12.87 -4.07
C PHE A 143 0.19 -11.66 -4.82
N ARG A 144 -0.20 -11.57 -6.09
CA ARG A 144 0.01 -10.39 -6.93
C ARG A 144 -1.33 -9.75 -7.22
N TRP A 145 -1.47 -8.51 -6.85
CA TRP A 145 -2.57 -7.63 -7.24
C TRP A 145 -2.07 -6.62 -8.26
N SER A 146 -2.91 -6.26 -9.22
CA SER A 146 -2.56 -5.25 -10.23
C SER A 146 -3.79 -4.46 -10.67
N CYS A 147 -3.62 -3.14 -10.86
CA CYS A 147 -4.63 -2.22 -11.33
C CYS A 147 -3.97 -1.12 -12.20
N ASP A 148 -4.66 -0.71 -13.25
CA ASP A 148 -4.28 0.36 -14.17
C ASP A 148 -4.98 1.69 -13.88
N GLY A 149 -5.57 1.82 -12.70
CA GLY A 149 -6.35 2.99 -12.30
C GLY A 149 -7.79 2.99 -12.83
N SER A 150 -8.22 1.91 -13.48
CA SER A 150 -9.63 1.62 -13.73
C SER A 150 -10.30 1.02 -12.48
N PRO A 151 -11.64 0.90 -12.44
CA PRO A 151 -12.33 0.20 -11.35
C PRO A 151 -12.04 -1.30 -11.27
N SER A 152 -11.33 -1.86 -12.25
CA SER A 152 -11.01 -3.28 -12.34
C SER A 152 -9.60 -3.56 -11.83
N PHE A 153 -9.43 -4.71 -11.19
CA PHE A 153 -8.14 -5.20 -10.73
C PHE A 153 -7.97 -6.68 -11.08
N THR A 154 -6.75 -7.17 -11.07
CA THR A 154 -6.44 -8.60 -11.09
C THR A 154 -5.82 -9.01 -9.75
N LEU A 155 -6.10 -10.24 -9.32
CA LEU A 155 -5.54 -10.83 -8.11
C LEU A 155 -5.24 -12.30 -8.37
N ASP A 156 -3.96 -12.66 -8.37
CA ASP A 156 -3.48 -14.00 -8.67
C ASP A 156 -2.50 -14.48 -7.60
N ALA A 157 -2.46 -15.79 -7.37
CA ALA A 157 -1.38 -16.38 -6.58
C ALA A 157 -0.06 -16.25 -7.34
N CYS A 158 1.02 -15.96 -6.61
CA CYS A 158 2.36 -15.84 -7.18
C CYS A 158 3.41 -16.43 -6.24
N GLU A 159 4.67 -16.42 -6.67
CA GLU A 159 5.80 -16.77 -5.84
C GLU A 159 6.44 -15.51 -5.24
N LYS A 160 6.61 -15.49 -3.92
CA LYS A 160 7.42 -14.53 -3.18
C LYS A 160 8.09 -15.29 -2.05
N LYS A 161 9.42 -15.21 -2.00
CA LYS A 161 10.21 -15.93 -1.01
C LYS A 161 9.99 -15.35 0.39
N ASP A 162 10.18 -14.04 0.51
CA ASP A 162 10.24 -13.34 1.78
C ASP A 162 8.88 -12.76 2.16
N ILE A 163 8.60 -12.72 3.46
CA ILE A 163 7.41 -12.08 4.03
C ILE A 163 7.51 -10.57 3.85
N GLY A 164 6.37 -9.92 3.62
CA GLY A 164 6.26 -8.47 3.42
C GLY A 164 5.60 -8.10 2.12
N THR A 165 5.72 -6.84 1.73
CA THR A 165 5.03 -6.27 0.57
C THR A 165 5.97 -5.50 -0.33
N ASP A 166 5.85 -5.71 -1.65
CA ASP A 166 6.46 -4.90 -2.68
C ASP A 166 5.35 -4.14 -3.41
N VAL A 167 5.40 -2.82 -3.40
CA VAL A 167 4.53 -1.94 -4.20
C VAL A 167 5.34 -1.43 -5.38
N ILE A 168 4.92 -1.79 -6.59
CA ILE A 168 5.61 -1.48 -7.84
C ILE A 168 4.75 -0.49 -8.62
N LEU A 169 5.29 0.70 -8.85
CA LEU A 169 4.69 1.76 -9.63
C LEU A 169 5.30 1.79 -11.03
N HIS A 170 4.49 1.61 -12.07
CA HIS A 170 4.89 1.86 -13.45
C HIS A 170 4.68 3.36 -13.72
N LEU A 171 5.79 4.10 -13.75
CA LEU A 171 5.76 5.56 -13.75
C LEU A 171 5.28 6.12 -15.09
N LEU A 172 4.52 7.21 -15.03
CA LEU A 172 4.20 8.01 -16.21
C LEU A 172 5.47 8.64 -16.78
N ASP A 173 5.60 8.72 -18.10
CA ASP A 173 6.80 9.26 -18.77
C ASP A 173 7.18 10.67 -18.31
N ALA A 174 6.19 11.53 -18.01
CA ALA A 174 6.42 12.88 -17.53
C ALA A 174 7.04 12.94 -16.11
N VAL A 175 6.87 11.90 -15.29
CA VAL A 175 7.39 11.84 -13.90
C VAL A 175 8.83 11.37 -13.87
N SER A 176 9.25 10.54 -14.83
CA SER A 176 10.58 9.96 -14.92
C SER A 176 11.70 11.00 -15.00
N TYR A 177 11.42 12.19 -15.53
CA TYR A 177 12.45 13.20 -15.83
C TYR A 177 12.55 14.33 -14.81
N THR A 178 11.53 14.62 -14.01
CA THR A 178 11.48 15.87 -13.24
C THR A 178 11.63 15.72 -11.73
N HIS A 179 11.28 14.58 -11.14
CA HIS A 179 11.20 14.45 -9.67
C HIS A 179 12.14 13.41 -9.04
N LEU A 180 12.77 12.55 -9.83
CA LEU A 180 13.68 11.50 -9.34
C LEU A 180 15.16 11.80 -9.58
N THR A 181 15.51 12.94 -10.10
CA THR A 181 16.90 13.40 -10.17
C THR A 181 17.29 13.99 -8.82
N LEU A 182 17.91 13.17 -7.97
CA LEU A 182 18.70 13.68 -6.87
C LEU A 182 19.77 14.65 -7.42
N PRO A 183 19.95 15.85 -6.85
CA PRO A 183 21.06 16.70 -7.24
C PRO A 183 22.37 15.96 -6.96
N THR A 184 23.05 15.56 -8.03
CA THR A 184 24.43 15.07 -7.95
C THR A 184 25.30 16.23 -7.49
N ARG A 185 25.78 16.18 -6.26
CA ARG A 185 26.94 16.92 -5.80
C ARG A 185 28.17 16.05 -5.92
#